data_5bcbce9f2f385a7ed892e1a095fe9e59
#
_entry.id   5bcbce9f2f385a7ed892e1a095fe9e59
#
_cell.length_a   1.000
_cell.length_b   1.000
_cell.length_c   1.000
_cell.angle_alpha   90.00
_cell.angle_beta   90.00
_cell.angle_gamma   90.00
#
_symmetry.space_group_name_H-M   'P 1'
#
loop_
_entity.id
_entity.type
_entity.pdbx_description
1 polymer ?
#
loop_
_entity_poly.entity_id
_entity_poly.type
_entity_poly.pdbx_seq_one_letter_code
_entity_poly.pdbx_strand_id
1 'polypeptide(L)'
;MWASEIEAFPIEVTKQRFPSMIHVGDITKLNGAELPPVDIICGGSPCQDLSVAGARAGLSGARSGLFMEQVRLVKEMRNADEQRGRAGHAVRPRYMLWENVPGAFSSGTPKGEDFRIVLEEIVRVKCGSVYVPGPYPWPWQSAGRILLGTDFSLAWRCLDAQYWGVAQRRKRIFLVADFAGRTADKILSVSYTHLTL
;
A
#
# COMPACT_ATOMS: atom_id res chain seq x y z
N MET A 1 2.62 -7.00 17.57
CA MET A 1 2.15 -7.21 16.18
C MET A 1 0.64 -7.46 16.20
N TRP A 2 -0.11 -6.95 15.23
CA TRP A 2 -1.54 -7.20 15.08
C TRP A 2 -1.88 -7.51 13.61
N ALA A 3 -3.03 -8.16 13.38
CA ALA A 3 -3.53 -8.49 12.06
C ALA A 3 -5.03 -8.22 11.98
N SER A 4 -5.48 -7.64 10.86
CA SER A 4 -6.88 -7.53 10.47
C SER A 4 -7.17 -8.66 9.50
N GLU A 5 -8.06 -9.55 9.88
CA GLU A 5 -8.52 -10.71 9.13
C GLU A 5 -9.91 -11.12 9.63
N ILE A 6 -10.78 -11.55 8.74
CA ILE A 6 -12.15 -11.98 9.06
C ILE A 6 -12.38 -13.48 8.84
N GLU A 7 -11.53 -14.10 8.01
CA GLU A 7 -11.65 -15.50 7.68
C GLU A 7 -11.12 -16.39 8.82
N ALA A 8 -11.93 -17.35 9.26
CA ALA A 8 -11.61 -18.19 10.41
C ALA A 8 -10.34 -19.02 10.21
N PHE A 9 -10.12 -19.56 9.01
CA PHE A 9 -8.97 -20.43 8.74
C PHE A 9 -7.63 -19.69 8.80
N PRO A 10 -7.42 -18.54 8.13
CA PRO A 10 -6.19 -17.75 8.29
C PRO A 10 -5.96 -17.29 9.73
N ILE A 11 -7.02 -16.91 10.46
CA ILE A 11 -6.94 -16.55 11.87
C ILE A 11 -6.40 -17.69 12.71
N GLU A 12 -6.92 -18.91 12.51
CA GLU A 12 -6.48 -20.09 13.26
C GLU A 12 -5.02 -20.44 12.96
N VAL A 13 -4.62 -20.39 11.68
CA VAL A 13 -3.22 -20.64 11.27
C VAL A 13 -2.28 -19.60 11.92
N THR A 14 -2.66 -18.35 11.92
CA THR A 14 -1.80 -17.29 12.49
C THR A 14 -1.75 -17.37 14.02
N LYS A 15 -2.82 -17.76 14.70
CA LYS A 15 -2.79 -18.02 16.14
C LYS A 15 -1.81 -19.13 16.53
N GLN A 16 -1.77 -20.21 15.73
CA GLN A 16 -0.83 -21.30 15.97
C GLN A 16 0.62 -20.92 15.69
N ARG A 17 0.87 -20.14 14.61
CA ARG A 17 2.23 -19.76 14.18
C ARG A 17 2.78 -18.54 14.91
N PHE A 18 1.91 -17.63 15.31
CA PHE A 18 2.26 -16.35 15.96
C PHE A 18 1.36 -16.12 17.18
N PRO A 19 1.55 -16.87 18.28
CA PRO A 19 0.65 -16.81 19.46
C PRO A 19 0.50 -15.42 20.09
N SER A 20 1.48 -14.53 19.90
CA SER A 20 1.46 -13.16 20.40
C SER A 20 0.75 -12.17 19.45
N MET A 21 0.26 -12.61 18.29
CA MET A 21 -0.44 -11.76 17.34
C MET A 21 -1.85 -11.43 17.85
N ILE A 22 -2.17 -10.15 17.86
CA ILE A 22 -3.51 -9.65 18.22
C ILE A 22 -4.35 -9.57 16.95
N HIS A 23 -5.49 -10.26 16.91
CA HIS A 23 -6.46 -10.16 15.82
C HIS A 23 -7.43 -9.03 16.11
N VAL A 24 -7.45 -8.01 15.26
CA VAL A 24 -8.26 -6.79 15.42
C VAL A 24 -9.54 -6.79 14.59
N GLY A 25 -9.81 -7.87 13.83
CA GLY A 25 -11.05 -8.07 13.09
C GLY A 25 -11.10 -7.37 11.73
N ASP A 26 -12.27 -6.87 11.38
CA ASP A 26 -12.60 -6.31 10.05
C ASP A 26 -11.98 -4.91 9.87
N ILE A 27 -11.13 -4.77 8.85
CA ILE A 27 -10.42 -3.52 8.54
C ILE A 27 -11.38 -2.33 8.32
N THR A 28 -12.58 -2.58 7.81
CA THR A 28 -13.57 -1.53 7.52
C THR A 28 -14.16 -0.90 8.79
N LYS A 29 -14.02 -1.58 9.94
CA LYS A 29 -14.53 -1.16 11.24
C LYS A 29 -13.45 -0.60 12.16
N LEU A 30 -12.19 -0.65 11.75
CA LEU A 30 -11.08 -0.20 12.58
C LEU A 30 -10.93 1.32 12.52
N ASN A 31 -10.59 1.89 13.69
CA ASN A 31 -10.12 3.28 13.82
C ASN A 31 -8.61 3.25 14.02
N GLY A 32 -7.85 3.76 13.05
CA GLY A 32 -6.39 3.76 13.10
C GLY A 32 -5.82 4.54 14.29
N ALA A 33 -6.53 5.54 14.80
CA ALA A 33 -6.09 6.32 15.96
C ALA A 33 -6.10 5.53 17.28
N GLU A 34 -6.89 4.47 17.34
CA GLU A 34 -7.05 3.61 18.52
C GLU A 34 -6.15 2.36 18.49
N LEU A 35 -5.61 2.04 17.31
CA LEU A 35 -4.73 0.89 17.15
C LEU A 35 -3.35 1.13 17.78
N PRO A 36 -2.70 0.07 18.31
CA PRO A 36 -1.33 0.17 18.77
C PRO A 36 -0.41 0.62 17.62
N PRO A 37 0.43 1.65 17.83
CA PRO A 37 1.32 2.15 16.79
C PRO A 37 2.28 1.07 16.31
N VAL A 38 2.49 0.99 14.99
CA VAL A 38 3.41 0.06 14.32
C VAL A 38 4.29 0.81 13.35
N ASP A 39 5.49 0.30 13.09
CA ASP A 39 6.42 0.93 12.16
C ASP A 39 6.09 0.62 10.70
N ILE A 40 5.48 -0.54 10.45
CA ILE A 40 5.18 -1.06 9.12
C ILE A 40 3.73 -1.57 9.08
N ILE A 41 2.99 -1.21 8.03
CA ILE A 41 1.71 -1.83 7.67
C ILE A 41 1.89 -2.56 6.34
N CYS A 42 1.56 -3.86 6.34
CA CYS A 42 1.56 -4.70 5.15
C CYS A 42 0.14 -5.10 4.80
N GLY A 43 -0.20 -5.11 3.52
CA GLY A 43 -1.50 -5.61 3.05
C GLY A 43 -1.44 -6.08 1.60
N GLY A 44 -2.34 -7.01 1.26
CA GLY A 44 -2.59 -7.48 -0.09
C GLY A 44 -4.09 -7.46 -0.32
N SER A 45 -4.61 -6.42 -0.99
CA SER A 45 -6.04 -6.34 -1.31
C SER A 45 -6.39 -7.30 -2.44
N PRO A 46 -7.61 -7.92 -2.42
CA PRO A 46 -8.09 -8.71 -3.54
C PRO A 46 -8.06 -7.92 -4.86
N CYS A 47 -7.71 -8.61 -5.96
CA CYS A 47 -7.60 -8.01 -7.29
C CYS A 47 -8.91 -7.37 -7.78
N GLN A 48 -10.06 -7.89 -7.34
CA GLN A 48 -11.40 -7.40 -7.69
C GLN A 48 -11.71 -6.03 -7.09
N ASP A 49 -10.99 -5.62 -6.05
CA ASP A 49 -11.19 -4.35 -5.34
C ASP A 49 -10.44 -3.18 -5.99
N LEU A 50 -9.64 -3.43 -7.03
CA LEU A 50 -8.91 -2.37 -7.74
C LEU A 50 -9.78 -1.57 -8.71
N SER A 51 -11.03 -1.94 -8.97
CA SER A 51 -11.95 -1.10 -9.76
C SER A 51 -12.34 0.17 -8.98
N VAL A 52 -11.36 1.04 -8.79
CA VAL A 52 -11.46 2.31 -8.06
C VAL A 52 -12.35 3.33 -8.79
N ALA A 53 -12.72 3.06 -10.05
CA ALA A 53 -13.68 3.88 -10.79
C ALA A 53 -15.03 4.05 -10.07
N GLY A 54 -15.42 3.09 -9.22
CA GLY A 54 -16.59 3.21 -8.34
C GLY A 54 -16.41 4.15 -7.13
N ALA A 55 -15.18 4.40 -6.69
CA ALA A 55 -14.93 5.23 -5.50
C ALA A 55 -15.05 6.76 -5.78
N ARG A 56 -15.00 7.18 -7.04
CA ARG A 56 -15.23 8.59 -7.42
C ARG A 56 -16.71 9.01 -7.50
N ALA A 57 -17.64 8.06 -7.42
CA ALA A 57 -19.07 8.33 -7.46
C ALA A 57 -19.67 8.78 -6.11
N GLY A 58 -18.86 9.35 -5.23
CA GLY A 58 -19.29 9.92 -3.95
C GLY A 58 -19.30 8.92 -2.79
N LEU A 59 -19.23 9.46 -1.58
CA LEU A 59 -19.20 8.81 -0.27
C LEU A 59 -20.35 7.82 0.06
N SER A 60 -21.18 7.45 -0.91
CA SER A 60 -22.31 6.53 -0.77
C SER A 60 -22.19 5.24 -1.59
N GLY A 61 -21.12 5.02 -2.33
CA GLY A 61 -20.86 3.79 -3.10
C GLY A 61 -20.25 2.70 -2.22
N ALA A 62 -21.01 1.68 -1.89
CA ALA A 62 -20.65 0.54 -1.04
C ALA A 62 -19.62 -0.40 -1.68
N ARG A 63 -18.40 0.06 -1.97
CA ARG A 63 -17.17 -0.71 -2.22
C ARG A 63 -15.98 0.24 -2.24
N SER A 64 -15.66 0.83 -1.11
CA SER A 64 -14.29 1.28 -0.87
C SER A 64 -13.45 0.01 -0.83
N GLY A 65 -12.63 -0.25 -1.85
CA GLY A 65 -11.81 -1.44 -1.89
C GLY A 65 -10.92 -1.54 -0.63
N LEU A 66 -10.61 -2.75 -0.19
CA LEU A 66 -9.80 -3.00 1.02
C LEU A 66 -8.43 -2.29 0.97
N PHE A 67 -7.94 -1.98 -0.23
CA PHE A 67 -6.78 -1.12 -0.42
C PHE A 67 -7.00 0.28 0.17
N MET A 68 -8.17 0.91 -0.09
CA MET A 68 -8.47 2.25 0.45
C MET A 68 -8.58 2.24 1.96
N GLU A 69 -9.06 1.15 2.55
CA GLU A 69 -9.10 0.97 4.00
C GLU A 69 -7.67 0.87 4.59
N GLN A 70 -6.76 0.18 3.91
CA GLN A 70 -5.36 0.16 4.31
C GLN A 70 -4.74 1.57 4.29
N VAL A 71 -4.98 2.35 3.22
CA VAL A 71 -4.50 3.75 3.11
C VAL A 71 -5.13 4.63 4.18
N ARG A 72 -6.43 4.47 4.44
CA ARG A 72 -7.16 5.19 5.51
C ARG A 72 -6.52 4.94 6.87
N LEU A 73 -6.29 3.66 7.23
CA LEU A 73 -5.65 3.31 8.50
C LEU A 73 -4.25 3.90 8.63
N VAL A 74 -3.43 3.84 7.57
CA VAL A 74 -2.10 4.46 7.59
C VAL A 74 -2.21 5.95 7.89
N LYS A 75 -3.13 6.66 7.24
CA LYS A 75 -3.35 8.10 7.43
C LYS A 75 -3.82 8.42 8.84
N GLU A 76 -4.81 7.68 9.35
CA GLU A 76 -5.35 7.87 10.70
C GLU A 76 -4.29 7.62 11.78
N MET A 77 -3.52 6.53 11.66
CA MET A 77 -2.44 6.21 12.59
C MET A 77 -1.35 7.28 12.61
N ARG A 78 -0.93 7.76 11.44
CA ARG A 78 0.08 8.82 11.33
C ARG A 78 -0.41 10.12 11.95
N ASN A 79 -1.63 10.55 11.62
CA ASN A 79 -2.24 11.74 12.20
C ASN A 79 -2.31 11.65 13.73
N ALA A 80 -2.73 10.51 14.27
CA ALA A 80 -2.79 10.30 15.71
C ALA A 80 -1.40 10.31 16.36
N ASP A 81 -0.39 9.77 15.68
CA ASP A 81 0.99 9.74 16.21
C ASP A 81 1.60 11.15 16.20
N GLU A 82 1.30 11.99 15.20
CA GLU A 82 1.64 13.42 15.15
C GLU A 82 0.95 14.21 16.28
N GLN A 83 -0.34 13.96 16.53
CA GLN A 83 -1.08 14.55 17.64
C GLN A 83 -0.50 14.17 19.01
N ARG A 84 0.15 13.01 19.11
CA ARG A 84 0.90 12.59 20.31
C ARG A 84 2.28 13.24 20.44
N GLY A 85 2.63 14.19 19.55
CA GLY A 85 3.86 14.96 19.57
C GLY A 85 5.04 14.34 18.81
N ARG A 86 4.83 13.29 18.01
CA ARG A 86 5.87 12.77 17.12
C ARG A 86 5.99 13.60 15.86
N ALA A 87 7.21 13.68 15.32
CA ALA A 87 7.49 14.45 14.11
C ALA A 87 8.51 13.76 13.21
N GLY A 88 8.48 14.10 11.92
CA GLY A 88 9.46 13.65 10.93
C GLY A 88 9.52 12.11 10.82
N HIS A 89 10.72 11.57 10.95
CA HIS A 89 10.97 10.12 10.82
C HIS A 89 10.47 9.27 12.01
N ALA A 90 10.06 9.92 13.09
CA ALA A 90 9.50 9.23 14.25
C ALA A 90 7.99 8.97 14.15
N VAL A 91 7.29 9.58 13.18
CA VAL A 91 5.85 9.38 12.96
C VAL A 91 5.59 7.99 12.40
N ARG A 92 4.66 7.25 13.00
CA ARG A 92 4.34 5.86 12.66
C ARG A 92 2.92 5.71 12.11
N PRO A 93 2.68 4.76 11.18
CA PRO A 93 3.69 3.91 10.53
C PRO A 93 4.62 4.71 9.60
N ARG A 94 5.89 4.33 9.58
CA ARG A 94 6.85 4.89 8.63
C ARG A 94 6.72 4.25 7.26
N TYR A 95 6.47 2.93 7.23
CA TYR A 95 6.41 2.17 5.98
C TYR A 95 5.02 1.60 5.73
N MET A 96 4.66 1.57 4.45
CA MET A 96 3.52 0.81 3.94
C MET A 96 4.01 -0.15 2.86
N LEU A 97 3.65 -1.42 2.98
CA LEU A 97 3.79 -2.42 1.94
C LEU A 97 2.43 -2.77 1.36
N TRP A 98 2.38 -2.91 0.04
CA TRP A 98 1.22 -3.43 -0.66
C TRP A 98 1.65 -4.49 -1.68
N GLU A 99 0.89 -5.60 -1.73
CA GLU A 99 1.12 -6.69 -2.68
C GLU A 99 -0.10 -6.85 -3.57
N ASN A 100 0.12 -7.11 -4.88
CA ASN A 100 -0.97 -7.45 -5.78
C ASN A 100 -0.48 -8.23 -7.01
N VAL A 101 -1.43 -8.66 -7.84
CA VAL A 101 -1.13 -9.35 -9.11
C VAL A 101 -0.72 -8.34 -10.19
N PRO A 102 0.10 -8.76 -11.21
CA PRO A 102 0.51 -7.89 -12.30
C PRO A 102 -0.64 -7.31 -13.15
N GLY A 103 -1.83 -7.93 -13.10
CA GLY A 103 -3.05 -7.42 -13.73
C GLY A 103 -3.41 -5.99 -13.32
N ALA A 104 -3.00 -5.55 -12.12
CA ALA A 104 -3.19 -4.18 -11.66
C ALA A 104 -2.56 -3.13 -12.59
N PHE A 105 -1.43 -3.46 -13.25
CA PHE A 105 -0.79 -2.55 -14.21
C PHE A 105 -1.62 -2.28 -15.47
N SER A 106 -2.63 -3.08 -15.74
CA SER A 106 -3.46 -2.96 -16.93
C SER A 106 -4.95 -2.77 -16.64
N SER A 107 -5.35 -2.74 -15.37
CA SER A 107 -6.73 -2.51 -14.96
C SER A 107 -7.14 -1.05 -15.06
N GLY A 108 -8.44 -0.81 -15.13
CA GLY A 108 -9.03 0.53 -15.24
C GLY A 108 -9.23 1.03 -16.67
N THR A 109 -9.89 2.21 -16.77
CA THR A 109 -10.12 2.90 -18.02
C THR A 109 -9.80 4.38 -17.84
N PRO A 110 -8.80 4.88 -18.54
CA PRO A 110 -7.91 4.20 -19.50
C PRO A 110 -7.05 3.10 -18.84
N LYS A 111 -6.50 2.22 -19.67
CA LYS A 111 -5.72 1.06 -19.21
C LYS A 111 -4.56 1.47 -18.31
N GLY A 112 -4.48 0.90 -17.10
CA GLY A 112 -3.47 1.24 -16.08
C GLY A 112 -3.90 2.36 -15.11
N GLU A 113 -5.12 2.86 -15.24
CA GLU A 113 -5.64 3.94 -14.38
C GLU A 113 -5.77 3.48 -12.92
N ASP A 114 -6.17 2.24 -12.66
CA ASP A 114 -6.33 1.75 -11.29
C ASP A 114 -4.99 1.77 -10.54
N PHE A 115 -3.89 1.36 -11.20
CA PHE A 115 -2.58 1.41 -10.57
C PHE A 115 -2.09 2.86 -10.39
N ARG A 116 -2.42 3.78 -11.32
CA ARG A 116 -2.19 5.21 -11.15
C ARG A 116 -2.83 5.73 -9.87
N ILE A 117 -4.09 5.35 -9.64
CA ILE A 117 -4.84 5.76 -8.44
C ILE A 117 -4.22 5.15 -7.18
N VAL A 118 -3.78 3.88 -7.22
CA VAL A 118 -3.05 3.27 -6.09
C VAL A 118 -1.83 4.10 -5.71
N LEU A 119 -1.01 4.50 -6.69
CA LEU A 119 0.16 5.34 -6.45
C LEU A 119 -0.24 6.71 -5.86
N GLU A 120 -1.24 7.35 -6.46
CA GLU A 120 -1.73 8.67 -6.07
C GLU A 120 -2.27 8.68 -4.64
N GLU A 121 -3.08 7.69 -4.25
CA GLU A 121 -3.66 7.63 -2.90
C GLU A 121 -2.61 7.39 -1.81
N ILE A 122 -1.57 6.61 -2.10
CA ILE A 122 -0.45 6.45 -1.17
C ILE A 122 0.35 7.74 -1.04
N VAL A 123 0.61 8.43 -2.17
CA VAL A 123 1.31 9.73 -2.14
C VAL A 123 0.51 10.76 -1.36
N ARG A 124 -0.83 10.75 -1.47
CA ARG A 124 -1.73 11.66 -0.75
C ARG A 124 -1.72 11.50 0.77
N VAL A 125 -1.25 10.39 1.29
CA VAL A 125 -1.00 10.26 2.74
C VAL A 125 0.00 11.31 3.23
N LYS A 126 1.00 11.64 2.39
CA LYS A 126 2.04 12.63 2.72
C LYS A 126 1.73 14.01 2.17
N CYS A 127 1.20 14.09 0.95
CA CYS A 127 0.92 15.34 0.24
C CYS A 127 -0.48 15.30 -0.38
N GLY A 128 -1.42 16.02 0.22
CA GLY A 128 -2.86 15.95 -0.09
C GLY A 128 -3.25 16.40 -1.51
N SER A 129 -2.41 17.14 -2.21
CA SER A 129 -2.73 17.79 -3.49
C SER A 129 -1.80 17.34 -4.62
N VAL A 130 -1.48 16.06 -4.70
CA VAL A 130 -0.61 15.51 -5.74
C VAL A 130 -1.44 14.79 -6.79
N TYR A 131 -1.09 14.99 -8.05
CA TYR A 131 -1.53 14.20 -9.19
C TYR A 131 -0.37 13.33 -9.67
N VAL A 132 -0.57 12.03 -9.75
CA VAL A 132 0.38 11.10 -10.35
C VAL A 132 0.01 10.93 -11.82
N PRO A 133 0.90 11.28 -12.79
CA PRO A 133 0.61 11.09 -14.20
C PRO A 133 0.47 9.62 -14.56
N GLY A 134 -0.45 9.32 -15.49
CA GLY A 134 -0.58 7.98 -16.04
C GLY A 134 0.63 7.59 -16.91
N PRO A 135 0.79 6.31 -17.22
CA PRO A 135 1.94 5.81 -17.98
C PRO A 135 1.81 6.04 -19.48
N TYR A 136 0.75 6.74 -19.95
CA TYR A 136 0.40 6.87 -21.36
C TYR A 136 1.46 7.55 -22.21
N PRO A 137 1.67 7.10 -23.45
CA PRO A 137 0.97 6.00 -24.16
C PRO A 137 1.52 4.58 -23.85
N TRP A 138 2.48 4.47 -22.95
CA TRP A 138 3.17 3.22 -22.63
C TRP A 138 2.56 2.52 -21.42
N PRO A 139 2.65 1.17 -21.31
CA PRO A 139 2.21 0.47 -20.10
C PRO A 139 3.10 0.82 -18.88
N TRP A 140 2.60 0.58 -17.68
CA TRP A 140 3.42 0.66 -16.47
C TRP A 140 4.64 -0.27 -16.59
N GLN A 141 5.79 0.28 -16.24
CA GLN A 141 7.02 -0.50 -16.14
C GLN A 141 6.94 -1.48 -14.97
N SER A 142 7.62 -2.64 -15.10
CA SER A 142 7.66 -3.67 -14.05
C SER A 142 8.35 -3.21 -12.76
N ALA A 143 9.07 -2.10 -12.79
CA ALA A 143 9.66 -1.43 -11.65
C ALA A 143 9.67 0.09 -11.87
N GLY A 144 9.53 0.84 -10.78
CA GLY A 144 9.59 2.30 -10.82
C GLY A 144 9.58 2.91 -9.43
N ARG A 145 9.72 4.23 -9.37
CA ARG A 145 9.71 4.98 -8.11
C ARG A 145 9.16 6.39 -8.28
N ILE A 146 8.65 6.93 -7.19
CA ILE A 146 8.24 8.33 -7.01
C ILE A 146 9.04 8.89 -5.83
N LEU A 147 9.59 10.08 -5.99
CA LEU A 147 10.29 10.80 -4.93
C LEU A 147 9.63 12.17 -4.73
N LEU A 148 9.31 12.54 -3.49
CA LEU A 148 8.84 13.86 -3.13
C LEU A 148 9.76 14.45 -2.06
N GLY A 149 10.39 15.57 -2.37
CA GLY A 149 11.35 16.19 -1.46
C GLY A 149 12.42 15.22 -0.99
N THR A 150 12.81 15.34 0.28
CA THR A 150 13.81 14.47 0.92
C THR A 150 13.20 13.45 1.88
N ASP A 151 11.90 13.53 2.14
CA ASP A 151 11.21 12.86 3.25
C ASP A 151 10.06 11.96 2.80
N PHE A 152 9.98 11.64 1.49
CA PHE A 152 9.06 10.65 0.97
C PHE A 152 9.65 9.93 -0.24
N SER A 153 9.45 8.63 -0.27
CA SER A 153 9.67 7.79 -1.45
C SER A 153 8.65 6.67 -1.54
N LEU A 154 8.29 6.32 -2.76
CA LEU A 154 7.46 5.18 -3.10
C LEU A 154 8.15 4.44 -4.23
N ALA A 155 8.23 3.12 -4.14
CA ALA A 155 8.77 2.28 -5.19
C ALA A 155 7.91 1.04 -5.40
N TRP A 156 7.89 0.54 -6.63
CA TRP A 156 7.24 -0.72 -6.96
C TRP A 156 8.15 -1.60 -7.80
N ARG A 157 7.96 -2.90 -7.68
CA ARG A 157 8.64 -3.91 -8.47
C ARG A 157 7.78 -5.17 -8.63
N CYS A 158 7.74 -5.69 -9.84
CA CYS A 158 7.16 -7.01 -10.10
C CYS A 158 8.23 -8.07 -9.86
N LEU A 159 7.99 -8.96 -8.91
CA LEU A 159 8.86 -10.07 -8.55
C LEU A 159 8.19 -11.39 -8.92
N ASP A 160 8.99 -12.39 -9.27
CA ASP A 160 8.51 -13.74 -9.55
C ASP A 160 9.13 -14.72 -8.56
N ALA A 161 8.30 -15.46 -7.83
CA ALA A 161 8.73 -16.36 -6.76
C ALA A 161 9.74 -17.43 -7.22
N GLN A 162 9.70 -17.82 -8.50
CA GLN A 162 10.63 -18.82 -9.06
C GLN A 162 12.10 -18.44 -8.89
N TYR A 163 12.43 -17.14 -8.82
CA TYR A 163 13.80 -16.64 -8.65
C TYR A 163 14.22 -16.49 -7.18
N TRP A 164 13.33 -16.86 -6.25
CA TRP A 164 13.54 -16.69 -4.81
C TRP A 164 13.43 -18.02 -4.04
N GLY A 165 13.82 -19.12 -4.69
CA GLY A 165 13.85 -20.44 -4.06
C GLY A 165 12.52 -21.17 -3.99
N VAL A 166 11.47 -20.67 -4.66
CA VAL A 166 10.16 -21.32 -4.75
C VAL A 166 9.95 -21.87 -6.15
N ALA A 167 9.70 -23.18 -6.29
CA ALA A 167 9.46 -23.84 -7.57
C ALA A 167 8.06 -23.51 -8.16
N GLN A 168 7.72 -22.21 -8.21
CA GLN A 168 6.43 -21.73 -8.70
C GLN A 168 6.60 -20.43 -9.48
N ARG A 169 6.04 -20.38 -10.68
CA ARG A 169 5.88 -19.11 -11.43
C ARG A 169 4.75 -18.30 -10.80
N ARG A 170 5.09 -17.38 -9.91
CA ARG A 170 4.13 -16.55 -9.19
C ARG A 170 4.61 -15.10 -9.21
N LYS A 171 4.18 -14.36 -10.22
CA LYS A 171 4.48 -12.93 -10.33
C LYS A 171 3.58 -12.12 -9.42
N ARG A 172 4.18 -11.17 -8.69
CA ARG A 172 3.46 -10.23 -7.83
C ARG A 172 4.12 -8.85 -7.92
N ILE A 173 3.29 -7.83 -7.85
CA ILE A 173 3.74 -6.46 -7.64
C ILE A 173 3.94 -6.29 -6.15
N PHE A 174 5.11 -5.81 -5.76
CA PHE A 174 5.35 -5.28 -4.42
C PHE A 174 5.55 -3.79 -4.54
N LEU A 175 4.89 -3.05 -3.66
CA LEU A 175 5.00 -1.61 -3.54
C LEU A 175 5.38 -1.29 -2.11
N VAL A 176 6.36 -0.40 -1.95
CA VAL A 176 6.82 0.10 -0.65
C VAL A 176 6.74 1.62 -0.67
N ALA A 177 6.13 2.20 0.36
CA ALA A 177 6.22 3.63 0.65
C ALA A 177 7.03 3.86 1.93
N ASP A 178 7.96 4.82 1.90
CA ASP A 178 8.65 5.39 3.06
C ASP A 178 8.14 6.82 3.25
N PHE A 179 7.34 7.04 4.29
CA PHE A 179 6.71 8.34 4.58
C PHE A 179 7.64 9.33 5.31
N ALA A 180 8.91 8.97 5.49
CA ALA A 180 9.86 9.79 6.22
C ALA A 180 11.29 9.77 5.64
N GLY A 181 11.46 9.31 4.40
CA GLY A 181 12.76 9.23 3.78
C GLY A 181 12.78 8.71 2.34
N ARG A 182 13.99 8.37 1.87
CA ARG A 182 14.26 7.90 0.51
C ARG A 182 14.80 6.47 0.51
N THR A 183 14.09 5.53 1.16
CA THR A 183 14.56 4.15 1.28
C THR A 183 13.74 3.12 0.50
N ALA A 184 12.57 3.50 -0.02
CA ALA A 184 11.65 2.58 -0.70
C ALA A 184 12.30 1.86 -1.90
N ASP A 185 13.04 2.60 -2.74
CA ASP A 185 13.75 2.05 -3.90
C ASP A 185 14.91 1.13 -3.49
N LYS A 186 15.59 1.42 -2.39
CA LYS A 186 16.63 0.56 -1.84
C LYS A 186 16.07 -0.75 -1.32
N ILE A 187 14.92 -0.70 -0.64
CA ILE A 187 14.24 -1.90 -0.10
C ILE A 187 13.84 -2.85 -1.25
N LEU A 188 13.31 -2.32 -2.36
CA LEU A 188 12.93 -3.12 -3.53
C LEU A 188 14.04 -3.27 -4.57
N SER A 189 15.24 -2.73 -4.33
CA SER A 189 16.36 -2.73 -5.28
C SER A 189 15.97 -2.21 -6.66
N VAL A 190 15.26 -1.07 -6.71
CA VAL A 190 14.80 -0.42 -7.96
C VAL A 190 15.81 0.64 -8.37
N SER A 191 16.52 0.40 -9.48
CA SER A 191 17.68 1.24 -9.84
C SER A 191 17.40 2.37 -10.84
N TYR A 192 16.38 2.35 -11.72
CA TYR A 192 16.47 3.20 -12.93
C TYR A 192 15.21 3.83 -13.49
N THR A 193 14.03 3.82 -12.88
CA THR A 193 12.87 4.51 -13.46
C THR A 193 12.38 5.61 -12.52
N HIS A 194 12.52 6.87 -12.93
CA HIS A 194 12.05 8.01 -12.14
C HIS A 194 10.75 8.59 -12.67
N LEU A 195 9.79 8.81 -11.78
CA LEU A 195 8.82 9.87 -11.90
C LEU A 195 9.20 10.93 -10.86
N THR A 196 9.61 12.10 -11.32
CA THR A 196 9.76 13.27 -10.45
C THR A 196 8.47 14.07 -10.56
N LEU A 197 7.79 14.25 -9.47
CA LEU A 197 6.58 15.07 -9.35
C LEU A 197 6.92 16.43 -8.78
#